data_b59e6ff24821ec955060a8b00afb0db2
#
_entry.id   b59e6ff24821ec955060a8b00afb0db2
#
_cell.length_a   1.000
_cell.length_b   1.000
_cell.length_c   1.000
_cell.angle_alpha   90.00
_cell.angle_beta   90.00
_cell.angle_gamma   90.00
#
_symmetry.space_group_name_H-M   'P 1'
#
loop_
_entity.id
_entity.type
_entity.pdbx_description
1 polymer ?
#
loop_
_entity_poly.entity_id
_entity_poly.type
_entity_poly.pdbx_seq_one_letter_code
_entity_poly.pdbx_strand_id
1 'polypeptide(L)'
;MRIAVSADNKNGLDSVVSPHFGRCPHFVLVDLDDHNVTDVQVVDNPYYGHHQPGQVPALINSMGANVMLTGGMGGRAIMFFEQFGIEGVTGAFGTVRQSLERYLGGELKGAAPCKESEEHGHGDSSADDLVGGVYEKDELGRLKEEADMLRKQLEEVEGKLDRMS
;
A
#
# COMPACT_ATOMS: atom_id res chain seq x y z
N MET A 1 -9.96 -16.77 -0.16
CA MET A 1 -9.82 -15.31 -0.31
C MET A 1 -8.36 -14.97 -0.49
N ARG A 2 -8.03 -14.13 -1.44
CA ARG A 2 -6.66 -13.65 -1.66
C ARG A 2 -6.55 -12.17 -1.33
N ILE A 3 -5.60 -11.83 -0.47
CA ILE A 3 -5.29 -10.45 -0.08
C ILE A 3 -3.92 -10.08 -0.65
N ALA A 4 -3.86 -8.96 -1.36
CA ALA A 4 -2.60 -8.36 -1.78
C ALA A 4 -2.22 -7.25 -0.81
N VAL A 5 -0.96 -7.16 -0.44
CA VAL A 5 -0.43 -6.14 0.47
C VAL A 5 0.78 -5.47 -0.17
N SER A 6 0.79 -4.15 -0.23
CA SER A 6 1.96 -3.40 -0.69
C SER A 6 3.11 -3.54 0.30
N ALA A 7 4.31 -3.84 -0.17
CA ALA A 7 5.45 -4.14 0.68
C ALA A 7 6.75 -3.48 0.20
N ASP A 8 7.59 -3.08 1.15
CA ASP A 8 8.89 -2.47 0.88
C ASP A 8 10.05 -3.47 0.79
N ASN A 9 9.81 -4.71 1.20
CA ASN A 9 10.81 -5.80 1.14
C ASN A 9 10.18 -7.17 0.87
N LYS A 10 11.00 -8.21 0.78
CA LYS A 10 10.60 -9.57 0.37
C LYS A 10 10.56 -10.59 1.52
N ASN A 11 10.15 -10.19 2.69
CA ASN A 11 10.14 -11.06 3.88
C ASN A 11 8.79 -11.77 4.11
N GLY A 12 7.95 -11.89 3.09
CA GLY A 12 6.64 -12.54 3.22
C GLY A 12 5.74 -11.82 4.23
N LEU A 13 5.21 -12.55 5.21
CA LEU A 13 4.37 -11.96 6.27
C LEU A 13 5.12 -10.97 7.18
N ASP A 14 6.42 -11.04 7.24
CA ASP A 14 7.27 -10.12 8.02
C ASP A 14 7.76 -8.94 7.20
N SER A 15 7.31 -8.81 5.95
CA SER A 15 7.56 -7.64 5.12
C SER A 15 6.94 -6.40 5.73
N VAL A 16 7.63 -5.26 5.58
CA VAL A 16 7.11 -3.96 5.96
C VAL A 16 6.08 -3.50 4.93
N VAL A 17 4.91 -3.11 5.40
CA VAL A 17 3.86 -2.55 4.54
C VAL A 17 4.31 -1.22 3.97
N SER A 18 4.18 -1.06 2.66
CA SER A 18 4.49 0.21 2.01
C SER A 18 3.44 1.27 2.34
N PRO A 19 3.86 2.51 2.63
CA PRO A 19 2.93 3.62 2.87
C PRO A 19 2.10 4.00 1.65
N HIS A 20 2.55 3.63 0.43
CA HIS A 20 1.85 3.96 -0.82
C HIS A 20 1.66 2.77 -1.74
N PHE A 21 0.45 2.66 -2.29
CA PHE A 21 0.08 1.61 -3.22
C PHE A 21 0.93 1.64 -4.51
N GLY A 22 0.99 2.69 -5.23
CA GLY A 22 1.65 2.72 -6.55
C GLY A 22 3.19 2.74 -6.50
N ARG A 23 3.77 3.04 -5.36
CA ARG A 23 5.21 3.24 -5.18
C ARG A 23 5.91 2.15 -4.40
N CYS A 24 5.27 1.01 -4.20
CA CYS A 24 5.88 -0.11 -3.53
C CYS A 24 6.69 -0.98 -4.50
N PRO A 25 7.86 -1.47 -4.10
CA PRO A 25 8.68 -2.35 -4.94
C PRO A 25 8.13 -3.77 -5.04
N HIS A 26 7.32 -4.20 -4.08
CA HIS A 26 6.81 -5.57 -3.99
C HIS A 26 5.36 -5.60 -3.55
N PHE A 27 4.71 -6.73 -3.85
CA PHE A 27 3.42 -7.11 -3.28
C PHE A 27 3.55 -8.47 -2.59
N VAL A 28 2.93 -8.61 -1.45
CA VAL A 28 2.76 -9.89 -0.77
C VAL A 28 1.34 -10.37 -1.01
N LEU A 29 1.19 -11.52 -1.63
CA LEU A 29 -0.09 -12.19 -1.84
C LEU A 29 -0.29 -13.20 -0.73
N VAL A 30 -1.38 -13.10 0.00
CA VAL A 30 -1.73 -13.99 1.10
C VAL A 30 -3.04 -14.69 0.75
N ASP A 31 -2.98 -15.99 0.65
CA ASP A 31 -4.18 -16.81 0.49
C ASP A 31 -4.70 -17.25 1.86
N LEU A 32 -5.99 -17.08 2.05
CA LEU A 32 -6.69 -17.38 3.29
C LEU A 32 -7.81 -18.38 3.03
N ASP A 33 -7.91 -19.37 3.92
CA ASP A 33 -9.07 -20.24 4.08
C ASP A 33 -9.61 -20.07 5.50
N ASP A 34 -10.84 -19.57 5.59
CA ASP A 34 -11.52 -19.29 6.86
C ASP A 34 -10.65 -18.55 7.90
N HIS A 35 -10.01 -17.43 7.47
CA HIS A 35 -9.09 -16.61 8.25
C HIS A 35 -7.71 -17.24 8.55
N ASN A 36 -7.44 -18.45 8.08
CA ASN A 36 -6.14 -19.09 8.20
C ASN A 36 -5.30 -18.87 6.95
N VAL A 37 -4.05 -18.49 7.12
CA VAL A 37 -3.10 -18.35 6.02
C VAL A 37 -2.76 -19.73 5.46
N THR A 38 -3.02 -19.92 4.18
CA THR A 38 -2.74 -21.18 3.46
C THR A 38 -1.55 -21.09 2.53
N ASP A 39 -1.29 -19.90 1.98
CA ASP A 39 -0.14 -19.65 1.13
C ASP A 39 0.30 -18.18 1.20
N VAL A 40 1.59 -17.93 0.99
CA VAL A 40 2.19 -16.60 0.95
C VAL A 40 3.16 -16.53 -0.21
N GLN A 41 2.94 -15.59 -1.10
CA GLN A 41 3.80 -15.34 -2.26
C GLN A 41 4.26 -13.88 -2.25
N VAL A 42 5.52 -13.65 -2.60
CA VAL A 42 6.05 -12.30 -2.81
C VAL A 42 6.30 -12.10 -4.29
N VAL A 43 5.74 -11.04 -4.84
CA VAL A 43 5.90 -10.69 -6.25
C VAL A 43 6.50 -9.31 -6.40
N ASP A 44 7.34 -9.14 -7.40
CA ASP A 44 7.91 -7.84 -7.73
C ASP A 44 6.85 -6.96 -8.42
N ASN A 45 6.89 -5.67 -8.14
CA ASN A 45 6.12 -4.69 -8.87
C ASN A 45 6.90 -4.26 -10.13
N PRO A 46 6.52 -4.72 -11.33
CA PRO A 46 7.24 -4.37 -12.55
C PRO A 46 7.08 -2.90 -12.95
N TYR A 47 6.12 -2.22 -12.32
CA TYR A 47 5.82 -0.81 -12.56
C TYR A 47 6.41 0.12 -11.49
N TYR A 48 7.26 -0.41 -10.62
CA TYR A 48 7.93 0.39 -9.62
C TYR A 48 8.77 1.51 -10.26
N GLY A 49 8.48 2.75 -9.88
CA GLY A 49 9.14 3.93 -10.44
C GLY A 49 8.62 4.41 -11.79
N HIS A 50 7.85 3.60 -12.54
CA HIS A 50 7.37 3.92 -13.88
C HIS A 50 5.97 3.35 -14.12
N HIS A 51 4.94 3.95 -13.57
CA HIS A 51 3.59 3.45 -13.80
C HIS A 51 2.71 4.49 -14.48
N GLN A 52 1.85 4.00 -15.37
CA GLN A 52 0.73 4.76 -15.89
C GLN A 52 -0.53 4.46 -15.05
N PRO A 53 -1.49 5.38 -15.00
CA PRO A 53 -2.75 5.14 -14.30
C PRO A 53 -3.40 3.82 -14.74
N GLY A 54 -3.80 3.01 -13.77
CA GLY A 54 -4.49 1.74 -13.99
C GLY A 54 -3.59 0.51 -14.18
N GLN A 55 -2.29 0.66 -14.47
CA GLN A 55 -1.38 -0.49 -14.67
C GLN A 55 -1.23 -1.33 -13.40
N VAL A 56 -0.98 -0.71 -12.27
CA VAL A 56 -0.79 -1.42 -10.99
C VAL A 56 -2.11 -2.04 -10.50
N PRO A 57 -3.26 -1.34 -10.51
CA PRO A 57 -4.55 -1.98 -10.22
C PRO A 57 -4.88 -3.16 -11.12
N ALA A 58 -4.59 -3.06 -12.44
CA ALA A 58 -4.78 -4.15 -13.38
C ALA A 58 -3.88 -5.36 -13.05
N LEU A 59 -2.64 -5.12 -12.63
CA LEU A 59 -1.73 -6.17 -12.17
C LEU A 59 -2.31 -6.92 -10.97
N ILE A 60 -2.77 -6.19 -9.95
CA ILE A 60 -3.40 -6.78 -8.76
C ILE A 60 -4.65 -7.59 -9.13
N ASN A 61 -5.47 -7.07 -10.05
CA ASN A 61 -6.62 -7.80 -10.56
C ASN A 61 -6.22 -9.10 -11.29
N SER A 62 -5.16 -9.05 -12.12
CA SER A 62 -4.66 -10.24 -12.83
C SER A 62 -4.13 -11.34 -11.90
N MET A 63 -3.72 -10.96 -10.70
CA MET A 63 -3.26 -11.90 -9.65
C MET A 63 -4.43 -12.54 -8.88
N GLY A 64 -5.67 -12.17 -9.17
CA GLY A 64 -6.86 -12.72 -8.53
C GLY A 64 -7.08 -12.24 -7.09
N ALA A 65 -6.55 -11.08 -6.72
CA ALA A 65 -6.77 -10.52 -5.41
C ALA A 65 -8.23 -10.09 -5.20
N ASN A 66 -8.75 -10.35 -4.01
CA ASN A 66 -10.08 -9.91 -3.58
C ASN A 66 -9.99 -8.61 -2.76
N VAL A 67 -8.88 -8.41 -2.09
CA VAL A 67 -8.61 -7.26 -1.20
C VAL A 67 -7.21 -6.72 -1.47
N MET A 68 -7.06 -5.40 -1.43
CA MET A 68 -5.77 -4.73 -1.49
C MET A 68 -5.55 -3.91 -0.22
N LEU A 69 -4.56 -4.30 0.60
CA LEU A 69 -4.14 -3.57 1.79
C LEU A 69 -2.91 -2.71 1.49
N THR A 70 -2.94 -1.47 1.90
CA THR A 70 -1.81 -0.54 1.74
C THR A 70 -1.86 0.58 2.79
N GLY A 71 -0.76 1.26 3.00
CA GLY A 71 -0.75 2.45 3.86
C GLY A 71 -1.62 3.56 3.30
N GLY A 72 -1.54 3.81 2.02
CA GLY A 72 -2.35 4.80 1.33
C GLY A 72 -2.49 4.52 -0.16
N MET A 73 -3.56 5.02 -0.77
CA MET A 73 -3.74 4.96 -2.22
C MET A 73 -4.44 6.21 -2.75
N GLY A 74 -4.12 6.56 -3.97
CA GLY A 74 -4.77 7.68 -4.65
C GLY A 74 -6.19 7.36 -5.09
N GLY A 75 -7.02 8.40 -5.24
CA GLY A 75 -8.42 8.26 -5.63
C GLY A 75 -8.63 7.50 -6.95
N ARG A 76 -7.71 7.64 -7.92
CA ARG A 76 -7.76 6.88 -9.18
C ARG A 76 -7.59 5.37 -8.96
N ALA A 77 -6.70 4.97 -8.08
CA ALA A 77 -6.50 3.55 -7.77
C ALA A 77 -7.74 2.97 -7.08
N ILE A 78 -8.36 3.71 -6.17
CA ILE A 78 -9.61 3.33 -5.51
C ILE A 78 -10.70 3.08 -6.56
N MET A 79 -10.88 3.99 -7.52
CA MET A 79 -11.87 3.83 -8.60
C MET A 79 -11.62 2.58 -9.44
N PHE A 80 -10.37 2.27 -9.78
CA PHE A 80 -10.03 1.06 -10.53
C PHE A 80 -10.34 -0.21 -9.72
N PHE A 81 -10.04 -0.23 -8.43
CA PHE A 81 -10.37 -1.38 -7.58
C PHE A 81 -11.87 -1.58 -7.44
N GLU A 82 -12.65 -0.51 -7.30
CA GLU A 82 -14.11 -0.58 -7.31
C GLU A 82 -14.65 -1.18 -8.62
N GLN A 83 -14.09 -0.76 -9.77
CA GLN A 83 -14.46 -1.32 -11.08
C GLN A 83 -14.13 -2.81 -11.22
N PHE A 84 -13.03 -3.26 -10.61
CA PHE A 84 -12.62 -4.66 -10.63
C PHE A 84 -13.30 -5.51 -9.55
N GLY A 85 -14.09 -4.91 -8.68
CA GLY A 85 -14.70 -5.61 -7.54
C GLY A 85 -13.72 -6.02 -6.47
N ILE A 86 -12.58 -5.31 -6.36
CA ILE A 86 -11.55 -5.52 -5.35
C ILE A 86 -11.75 -4.51 -4.23
N GLU A 87 -11.81 -4.98 -2.99
CA GLU A 87 -11.86 -4.10 -1.82
C GLU A 87 -10.50 -3.43 -1.60
N GLY A 88 -10.43 -2.11 -1.80
CA GLY A 88 -9.28 -1.30 -1.40
C GLY A 88 -9.37 -0.96 0.08
N VAL A 89 -8.28 -1.12 0.81
CA VAL A 89 -8.21 -0.79 2.25
C VAL A 89 -6.92 -0.01 2.51
N THR A 90 -7.06 1.17 3.09
CA THR A 90 -5.95 2.05 3.47
C THR A 90 -5.74 2.09 4.97
N GLY A 91 -4.63 2.66 5.41
CA GLY A 91 -4.28 2.74 6.82
C GLY A 91 -3.52 1.53 7.35
N ALA A 92 -3.09 0.62 6.48
CA ALA A 92 -2.23 -0.48 6.86
C ALA A 92 -0.82 0.02 7.17
N PHE A 93 -0.20 -0.48 8.24
CA PHE A 93 1.16 -0.16 8.63
C PHE A 93 1.78 -1.29 9.45
N GLY A 94 3.09 -1.22 9.68
CA GLY A 94 3.84 -2.26 10.35
C GLY A 94 4.17 -3.40 9.40
N THR A 95 4.07 -4.63 9.87
CA THR A 95 4.28 -5.81 9.02
C THR A 95 3.00 -6.22 8.29
N VAL A 96 3.17 -7.00 7.23
CA VAL A 96 2.04 -7.63 6.51
C VAL A 96 1.19 -8.45 7.47
N ARG A 97 1.83 -9.22 8.36
CA ARG A 97 1.15 -10.01 9.41
C ARG A 97 0.27 -9.14 10.30
N GLN A 98 0.81 -8.06 10.84
CA GLN A 98 0.07 -7.15 11.72
C GLN A 98 -1.11 -6.49 11.00
N SER A 99 -0.91 -6.05 9.77
CA SER A 99 -1.97 -5.43 8.97
C SER A 99 -3.05 -6.43 8.58
N LEU A 100 -2.68 -7.67 8.28
CA LEU A 100 -3.61 -8.76 8.01
C LEU A 100 -4.48 -9.06 9.24
N GLU A 101 -3.88 -9.19 10.42
CA GLU A 101 -4.59 -9.42 11.68
C GLU A 101 -5.58 -8.28 12.00
N ARG A 102 -5.17 -7.03 11.77
CA ARG A 102 -6.04 -5.85 11.97
C ARG A 102 -7.20 -5.81 10.97
N TYR A 103 -6.96 -6.19 9.73
CA TYR A 103 -8.02 -6.30 8.73
C TYR A 103 -9.02 -7.39 9.08
N LEU A 104 -8.55 -8.59 9.42
CA LEU A 104 -9.40 -9.71 9.82
C LEU A 104 -10.15 -9.45 11.13
N GLY A 105 -9.55 -8.67 12.03
CA GLY A 105 -10.18 -8.20 13.26
C GLY A 105 -11.20 -7.08 13.08
N GLY A 106 -11.36 -6.56 11.85
CA GLY A 106 -12.29 -5.49 11.53
C GLY A 106 -11.83 -4.08 11.89
N GLU A 107 -10.56 -3.89 12.24
CA GLU A 107 -9.99 -2.57 12.56
C GLU A 107 -9.68 -1.76 11.30
N LEU A 108 -9.32 -2.41 10.19
CA LEU A 108 -9.07 -1.77 8.90
C LEU A 108 -10.26 -2.00 7.97
N LYS A 109 -10.87 -0.93 7.49
CA LYS A 109 -12.04 -0.96 6.60
C LYS A 109 -11.99 0.16 5.59
N GLY A 110 -12.22 -0.20 4.33
CA GLY A 110 -12.40 0.77 3.26
C GLY A 110 -11.15 1.58 2.91
N ALA A 111 -11.25 2.31 1.83
CA ALA A 111 -10.20 3.17 1.33
C ALA A 111 -10.62 4.64 1.43
N ALA A 112 -9.72 5.47 1.95
CA ALA A 112 -9.81 6.91 1.87
C ALA A 112 -8.68 7.42 0.97
N PRO A 113 -8.95 8.36 0.04
CA PRO A 113 -7.91 8.94 -0.79
C PRO A 113 -6.87 9.65 0.06
N CYS A 114 -5.59 9.49 -0.31
CA CYS A 114 -4.52 10.25 0.33
C CYS A 114 -4.72 11.74 0.06
N LYS A 115 -4.51 12.57 1.06
CA LYS A 115 -4.64 14.04 0.95
C LYS A 115 -3.76 14.64 -0.15
N GLU A 116 -2.62 14.02 -0.43
CA GLU A 116 -1.73 14.44 -1.52
C GLU A 116 -2.32 14.27 -2.91
N SER A 117 -3.29 13.38 -3.09
CA SER A 117 -3.97 13.19 -4.40
C SER A 117 -4.99 14.27 -4.69
N GLU A 118 -5.46 15.00 -3.69
CA GLU A 118 -6.43 16.07 -3.85
C GLU A 118 -5.80 17.40 -4.30
N GLU A 119 -4.53 17.63 -3.96
CA GLU A 119 -3.81 18.86 -4.33
C GLU A 119 -3.28 18.88 -5.77
N HIS A 120 -3.19 17.73 -6.45
CA HIS A 120 -2.69 17.63 -7.82
C HIS A 120 -3.79 17.43 -8.87
N GLY A 121 -5.05 17.75 -8.54
CA GLY A 121 -6.22 17.59 -9.40
C GLY A 121 -6.42 18.67 -10.47
N HIS A 122 -5.52 19.66 -10.62
CA HIS A 122 -5.57 20.67 -11.67
C HIS A 122 -4.18 20.87 -12.28
N GLY A 123 -3.95 20.27 -13.43
CA GLY A 123 -2.75 20.49 -14.21
C GLY A 123 -2.82 19.79 -15.54
N ASP A 124 -3.32 20.53 -16.50
CA ASP A 124 -3.28 20.28 -17.91
C ASP A 124 -1.90 19.80 -18.38
N SER A 125 -1.96 18.84 -19.28
CA SER A 125 -0.91 18.31 -20.10
C SER A 125 0.16 19.31 -20.56
N SER A 126 1.41 19.00 -20.32
CA SER A 126 2.45 19.15 -21.32
C SER A 126 3.48 18.05 -21.13
N ALA A 127 3.49 17.16 -22.08
CA ALA A 127 4.60 16.30 -22.34
C ALA A 127 5.74 17.21 -22.81
N ASP A 128 6.66 17.42 -21.94
CA ASP A 128 8.09 17.55 -22.19
C ASP A 128 8.80 17.90 -20.89
N ASP A 129 9.90 17.26 -20.72
CA ASP A 129 10.92 17.46 -19.71
C ASP A 129 10.97 16.41 -18.59
N LEU A 130 11.93 15.53 -18.82
CA LEU A 130 13.01 15.23 -17.89
C LEU A 130 13.00 13.89 -17.19
N VAL A 131 13.58 13.03 -17.88
CA VAL A 131 14.27 11.80 -17.52
C VAL A 131 15.48 12.14 -16.60
N GLY A 132 15.28 12.44 -15.34
CA GLY A 132 16.44 12.60 -14.46
C GLY A 132 16.18 13.14 -13.06
N GLY A 133 15.16 13.96 -12.91
CA GLY A 133 14.87 14.61 -11.61
C GLY A 133 13.74 13.99 -10.82
N VAL A 134 12.99 13.08 -11.42
CA VAL A 134 11.77 12.51 -10.84
C VAL A 134 12.10 11.42 -9.82
N TYR A 135 13.20 10.69 -10.02
CA TYR A 135 13.59 9.58 -9.16
C TYR A 135 14.05 10.02 -7.78
N GLU A 136 14.86 11.06 -7.69
CA GLU A 136 15.34 11.58 -6.41
C GLU A 136 14.22 12.19 -5.57
N LYS A 137 13.27 12.86 -6.22
CA LYS A 137 12.10 13.44 -5.52
C LYS A 137 11.13 12.37 -5.03
N ASP A 138 10.94 11.30 -5.80
CA ASP A 138 10.09 10.18 -5.40
C ASP A 138 10.70 9.35 -4.27
N GLU A 139 12.00 9.12 -4.31
CA GLU A 139 12.70 8.41 -3.25
C GLU A 139 12.75 9.23 -1.95
N LEU A 140 13.00 10.52 -2.05
CA LEU A 140 12.97 11.42 -0.89
C LEU A 140 11.56 11.54 -0.31
N GLY A 141 10.53 11.61 -1.14
CA GLY A 141 9.15 11.59 -0.73
C GLY A 141 8.80 10.31 0.04
N ARG A 142 9.17 9.16 -0.51
CA ARG A 142 8.97 7.85 0.12
C ARG A 142 9.66 7.74 1.48
N LEU A 143 10.91 8.19 1.58
CA LEU A 143 11.66 8.17 2.84
C LEU A 143 11.05 9.08 3.91
N LYS A 144 10.52 10.23 3.52
CA LYS A 144 9.82 11.13 4.45
C LYS A 144 8.55 10.50 5.00
N GLU A 145 7.78 9.86 4.15
CA GLU A 145 6.54 9.19 4.54
C GLU A 145 6.80 7.97 5.42
N GLU A 146 7.85 7.20 5.09
CA GLU A 146 8.32 6.11 5.94
C GLU A 146 8.73 6.62 7.33
N ALA A 147 9.46 7.74 7.38
CA ALA A 147 9.84 8.37 8.63
C ALA A 147 8.62 8.84 9.45
N ASP A 148 7.62 9.43 8.81
CA ASP A 148 6.39 9.86 9.48
C ASP A 148 5.56 8.68 10.00
N MET A 149 5.53 7.58 9.25
CA MET A 149 4.87 6.35 9.67
C MET A 149 5.57 5.73 10.87
N LEU A 150 6.90 5.66 10.86
CA LEU A 150 7.70 5.17 11.98
C LEU A 150 7.51 6.01 13.25
N ARG A 151 7.39 7.33 13.10
CA ARG A 151 7.07 8.23 14.22
C ARG A 151 5.71 7.91 14.84
N LYS A 152 4.68 7.69 14.02
CA LYS A 152 3.35 7.31 14.51
C LYS A 152 3.36 5.95 15.22
N GLN A 153 4.13 5.00 14.73
CA GLN A 153 4.31 3.71 15.39
C GLN A 153 5.00 3.86 16.74
N LEU A 154 6.01 4.71 16.80
CA LEU A 154 6.72 5.00 18.04
C LEU A 154 5.79 5.61 19.09
N GLU A 155 5.00 6.62 18.72
CA GLU A 155 4.00 7.23 19.61
C GLU A 155 2.96 6.21 20.11
N GLU A 156 2.52 5.29 19.24
CA GLU A 156 1.58 4.24 19.62
C GLU A 156 2.19 3.26 20.63
N VAL A 157 3.45 2.87 20.42
CA VAL A 157 4.17 1.98 21.33
C VAL A 157 4.46 2.67 22.67
N GLU A 158 4.89 3.92 22.65
CA GLU A 158 5.11 4.72 23.86
C GLU A 158 3.80 4.88 24.66
N GLY A 159 2.69 5.15 23.99
CA GLY A 159 1.37 5.21 24.62
C GLY A 159 0.88 3.88 25.21
N LYS A 160 1.32 2.74 24.63
CA LYS A 160 1.06 1.42 25.20
C LYS A 160 1.94 1.14 26.41
N LEU A 161 3.19 1.54 26.36
CA LEU A 161 4.13 1.41 27.48
C LEU A 161 3.68 2.22 28.70
N ASP A 162 3.23 3.46 28.49
CA ASP A 162 2.72 4.32 29.57
C ASP A 162 1.45 3.75 30.24
N ARG A 163 0.63 3.01 29.48
CA ARG A 163 -0.56 2.34 30.03
C ARG A 163 -0.23 1.06 30.79
N MET A 164 0.95 0.50 30.61
CA MET A 164 1.41 -0.74 31.25
C MET A 164 2.30 -0.50 32.47
N SER A 165 2.70 0.74 32.73
CA SER A 165 3.54 1.08 33.91
C SER A 165 2.73 1.64 35.11
#